data_b5dac8500a3c20e42902cf90899d2e54
#
_entry.id   b5dac8500a3c20e42902cf90899d2e54
#
_cell.length_a   1.000
_cell.length_b   1.000
_cell.length_c   1.000
_cell.angle_alpha   90.00
_cell.angle_beta   90.00
_cell.angle_gamma   90.00
#
_symmetry.space_group_name_H-M   'P 1'
#
loop_
_entity.id
_entity.type
_entity.pdbx_description
1 polymer ?
#
loop_
_entity_poly.entity_id
_entity_poly.type
_entity_poly.pdbx_seq_one_letter_code
_entity_poly.pdbx_strand_id
1 'polypeptide(L)'
;TEKYPGPYQTEWEFLRDVLLRQGVPPQAVLKEDTASYTYENAIRSRQVTDAAGLEIRTAILCCQAYHGRRALMYYQLLYPHTRFLVCPAVTQGISRDNWHQTRRGAELVLGEMERCGSQFHEIMKKFYERE
;
A
#
# COMPACT_ATOMS: atom_id res chain seq x y z
N THR A 1 5.10 13.25 -11.58
CA THR A 1 5.55 12.04 -10.90
C THR A 1 6.65 12.38 -9.92
N GLU A 2 6.46 12.00 -8.70
CA GLU A 2 7.50 12.15 -7.69
C GLU A 2 8.73 11.35 -8.12
N LYS A 3 9.85 12.03 -8.09
CA LYS A 3 11.12 11.38 -8.37
C LYS A 3 11.72 10.93 -7.04
N TYR A 4 12.07 9.69 -6.96
CA TYR A 4 12.78 9.15 -5.81
C TYR A 4 14.20 9.71 -5.78
N PRO A 5 14.74 10.00 -4.60
CA PRO A 5 16.11 10.52 -4.50
C PRO A 5 17.11 9.46 -4.98
N GLY A 6 17.84 9.78 -6.08
CA GLY A 6 18.85 8.92 -6.67
C GLY A 6 18.52 8.48 -8.10
N PRO A 7 19.31 7.54 -8.67
CA PRO A 7 19.20 7.12 -10.06
C PRO A 7 18.12 6.03 -10.28
N TYR A 8 17.03 6.07 -9.55
CA TYR A 8 15.99 5.05 -9.62
C TYR A 8 14.94 5.40 -10.66
N GLN A 9 14.51 4.41 -11.44
CA GLN A 9 13.46 4.56 -12.44
C GLN A 9 12.09 4.13 -11.90
N THR A 10 12.06 3.26 -10.89
CA THR A 10 10.84 2.76 -10.29
C THR A 10 10.89 2.88 -8.77
N GLU A 11 9.71 2.92 -8.15
CA GLU A 11 9.58 2.87 -6.69
C GLU A 11 10.22 1.61 -6.12
N TRP A 12 10.02 0.49 -6.81
CA TRP A 12 10.58 -0.79 -6.38
C TRP A 12 12.11 -0.75 -6.27
N GLU A 13 12.80 -0.16 -7.26
CA GLU A 13 14.26 -0.02 -7.22
C GLU A 13 14.73 0.77 -6.01
N PHE A 14 14.04 1.86 -5.71
CA PHE A 14 14.32 2.69 -4.53
C PHE A 14 14.10 1.91 -3.23
N LEU A 15 12.95 1.28 -3.09
CA LEU A 15 12.61 0.51 -1.87
C LEU A 15 13.54 -0.68 -1.69
N ARG A 16 13.89 -1.39 -2.78
CA ARG A 16 14.84 -2.50 -2.72
C ARG A 16 16.18 -2.04 -2.19
N ASP A 17 16.72 -0.94 -2.70
CA ASP A 17 18.01 -0.41 -2.26
C ASP A 17 17.97 -0.05 -0.76
N VAL A 18 16.91 0.60 -0.32
CA VAL A 18 16.72 0.92 1.11
C VAL A 18 16.70 -0.35 1.95
N LEU A 19 15.97 -1.37 1.54
CA LEU A 19 15.88 -2.64 2.26
C LEU A 19 17.23 -3.34 2.35
N LEU A 20 17.99 -3.38 1.24
CA LEU A 20 19.33 -3.99 1.23
C LEU A 20 20.29 -3.25 2.16
N ARG A 21 20.23 -1.93 2.20
CA ARG A 21 21.05 -1.12 3.13
C ARG A 21 20.70 -1.37 4.58
N GLN A 22 19.47 -1.75 4.87
CA GLN A 22 19.02 -2.09 6.21
C GLN A 22 19.27 -3.56 6.59
N GLY A 23 19.94 -4.31 5.72
CA GLY A 23 20.34 -5.68 6.01
C GLY A 23 19.36 -6.76 5.53
N VAL A 24 18.34 -6.41 4.76
CA VAL A 24 17.44 -7.41 4.19
C VAL A 24 18.18 -8.15 3.06
N PRO A 25 18.23 -9.50 3.09
CA PRO A 25 18.93 -10.24 2.04
C PRO A 25 18.21 -10.10 0.69
N PRO A 26 18.96 -9.99 -0.43
CA PRO A 26 18.35 -9.78 -1.75
C PRO A 26 17.30 -10.83 -2.14
N GLN A 27 17.53 -12.09 -1.75
CA GLN A 27 16.60 -13.17 -2.06
C GLN A 27 15.27 -13.09 -1.31
N ALA A 28 15.19 -12.26 -0.28
CA ALA A 28 13.95 -12.03 0.47
C ALA A 28 13.11 -10.88 -0.12
N VAL A 29 13.59 -10.20 -1.15
CA VAL A 29 12.90 -9.07 -1.79
C VAL A 29 12.29 -9.55 -3.11
N LEU A 30 10.96 -9.58 -3.16
CA LEU A 30 10.24 -9.90 -4.37
C LEU A 30 10.09 -8.65 -5.24
N LYS A 31 10.01 -8.84 -6.56
CA LYS A 31 9.90 -7.73 -7.50
C LYS A 31 8.46 -7.51 -7.94
N GLU A 32 7.97 -6.29 -7.71
CA GLU A 32 6.77 -5.75 -8.35
C GLU A 32 7.06 -4.29 -8.72
N ASP A 33 7.15 -3.97 -10.01
CA ASP A 33 7.53 -2.65 -10.51
C ASP A 33 6.59 -2.12 -11.60
N THR A 34 5.44 -2.74 -11.79
CA THR A 34 4.51 -2.41 -12.89
C THR A 34 3.26 -1.67 -12.44
N ALA A 35 2.92 -1.72 -11.16
CA ALA A 35 1.74 -1.06 -10.65
C ALA A 35 1.88 0.46 -10.69
N SER A 36 0.79 1.15 -11.03
CA SER A 36 0.77 2.61 -11.15
C SER A 36 -0.11 3.30 -10.11
N TYR A 37 -0.92 2.55 -9.36
CA TYR A 37 -1.76 3.08 -8.29
C TYR A 37 -2.01 2.00 -7.23
N THR A 38 -2.58 2.39 -6.09
CA THR A 38 -2.59 1.55 -4.88
C THR A 38 -3.33 0.22 -5.05
N TYR A 39 -4.50 0.22 -5.67
CA TYR A 39 -5.24 -1.02 -5.88
C TYR A 39 -4.48 -1.96 -6.81
N GLU A 40 -3.84 -1.43 -7.83
CA GLU A 40 -2.99 -2.21 -8.73
C GLU A 40 -1.78 -2.78 -7.98
N ASN A 41 -1.22 -2.05 -7.01
CA ASN A 41 -0.17 -2.59 -6.13
C ASN A 41 -0.64 -3.88 -5.45
N ALA A 42 -1.84 -3.89 -4.90
CA ALA A 42 -2.38 -5.07 -4.25
C ALA A 42 -2.59 -6.22 -5.25
N ILE A 43 -3.17 -5.93 -6.41
CA ILE A 43 -3.41 -6.91 -7.48
C ILE A 43 -2.10 -7.53 -7.95
N ARG A 44 -1.12 -6.70 -8.28
CA ARG A 44 0.19 -7.16 -8.78
C ARG A 44 0.99 -7.90 -7.72
N SER A 45 0.95 -7.44 -6.47
CA SER A 45 1.58 -8.14 -5.35
C SER A 45 1.02 -9.54 -5.18
N ARG A 46 -0.30 -9.71 -5.32
CA ARG A 46 -0.92 -11.03 -5.25
C ARG A 46 -0.43 -11.93 -6.38
N GLN A 47 -0.31 -11.41 -7.59
CA GLN A 47 0.24 -12.16 -8.72
C GLN A 47 1.67 -12.61 -8.45
N VAL A 48 2.50 -11.73 -7.88
CA VAL A 48 3.90 -12.04 -7.57
C VAL A 48 4.01 -13.11 -6.49
N THR A 49 3.26 -12.99 -5.40
CA THR A 49 3.30 -13.98 -4.31
C THR A 49 2.75 -15.33 -4.75
N ASP A 50 1.70 -15.35 -5.56
CA ASP A 50 1.17 -16.60 -6.13
C ASP A 50 2.18 -17.27 -7.06
N ALA A 51 2.83 -16.51 -7.95
CA ALA A 51 3.86 -17.02 -8.85
C ALA A 51 5.08 -17.56 -8.09
N ALA A 52 5.39 -17.01 -6.92
CA ALA A 52 6.47 -17.48 -6.06
C ALA A 52 6.07 -18.69 -5.20
N GLY A 53 4.82 -19.14 -5.28
CA GLY A 53 4.31 -20.26 -4.49
C GLY A 53 4.17 -19.96 -3.02
N LEU A 54 4.02 -18.68 -2.65
CA LEU A 54 3.93 -18.26 -1.25
C LEU A 54 2.47 -18.23 -0.78
N GLU A 55 2.25 -18.81 0.40
CA GLU A 55 1.00 -18.66 1.14
C GLU A 55 1.24 -17.68 2.27
N ILE A 56 0.69 -16.47 2.14
CA ILE A 56 0.92 -15.40 3.10
C ILE A 56 -0.12 -15.50 4.21
N ARG A 57 0.30 -15.93 5.39
CA ARG A 57 -0.58 -16.05 6.57
C ARG A 57 -0.66 -14.77 7.37
N THR A 58 0.47 -14.09 7.51
CA THR A 58 0.57 -12.81 8.22
C THR A 58 1.45 -11.88 7.43
N ALA A 59 1.02 -10.63 7.28
CA ALA A 59 1.79 -9.61 6.59
C ALA A 59 1.74 -8.29 7.35
N ILE A 60 2.83 -7.54 7.25
CA ILE A 60 2.90 -6.18 7.77
C ILE A 60 2.78 -5.23 6.59
N LEU A 61 1.79 -4.36 6.64
CA LEU A 61 1.53 -3.38 5.60
C LEU A 61 2.11 -2.03 6.04
N CYS A 62 3.23 -1.65 5.41
CA CYS A 62 3.91 -0.39 5.69
C CYS A 62 3.45 0.67 4.70
N CYS A 63 2.94 1.77 5.21
CA CYS A 63 2.41 2.86 4.37
C CYS A 63 2.37 4.18 5.14
N GLN A 64 2.09 5.26 4.43
CA GLN A 64 1.86 6.56 5.09
C GLN A 64 0.66 6.46 6.04
N ALA A 65 0.77 7.11 7.20
CA ALA A 65 -0.22 6.98 8.27
C ALA A 65 -1.65 7.30 7.81
N TYR A 66 -1.83 8.37 7.05
CA TYR A 66 -3.16 8.78 6.58
C TYR A 66 -3.73 7.87 5.47
N HIS A 67 -2.90 7.01 4.87
CA HIS A 67 -3.28 6.10 3.80
C HIS A 67 -3.63 4.69 4.30
N GLY A 68 -3.34 4.38 5.56
CA GLY A 68 -3.37 3.03 6.10
C GLY A 68 -4.70 2.31 5.93
N ARG A 69 -5.81 2.97 6.19
CA ARG A 69 -7.14 2.35 6.08
C ARG A 69 -7.45 1.93 4.64
N ARG A 70 -7.23 2.79 3.68
CA ARG A 70 -7.52 2.51 2.28
C ARG A 70 -6.60 1.40 1.74
N ALA A 71 -5.31 1.45 2.06
CA ALA A 71 -4.37 0.41 1.68
C ALA A 71 -4.78 -0.95 2.26
N LEU A 72 -5.10 -1.00 3.55
CA LEU A 72 -5.55 -2.23 4.20
C LEU A 72 -6.76 -2.84 3.51
N MET A 73 -7.74 -2.03 3.16
CA MET A 73 -8.96 -2.52 2.52
C MET A 73 -8.67 -3.19 1.17
N TYR A 74 -7.78 -2.62 0.35
CA TYR A 74 -7.37 -3.26 -0.91
C TYR A 74 -6.68 -4.60 -0.67
N TYR A 75 -5.72 -4.63 0.23
CA TYR A 75 -4.96 -5.86 0.48
C TYR A 75 -5.82 -6.95 1.10
N GLN A 76 -6.78 -6.60 1.95
CA GLN A 76 -7.73 -7.58 2.49
C GLN A 76 -8.58 -8.24 1.40
N LEU A 77 -8.94 -7.51 0.35
CA LEU A 77 -9.69 -8.07 -0.77
C LEU A 77 -8.85 -9.08 -1.57
N LEU A 78 -7.58 -8.77 -1.79
CA LEU A 78 -6.69 -9.62 -2.59
C LEU A 78 -6.12 -10.79 -1.80
N TYR A 79 -6.03 -10.65 -0.48
CA TYR A 79 -5.49 -11.68 0.41
C TYR A 79 -6.50 -11.98 1.53
N PRO A 80 -7.65 -12.59 1.21
CA PRO A 80 -8.74 -12.75 2.19
C PRO A 80 -8.40 -13.66 3.38
N HIS A 81 -7.34 -14.48 3.26
CA HIS A 81 -6.91 -15.40 4.31
C HIS A 81 -5.66 -14.92 5.05
N THR A 82 -5.17 -13.73 4.74
CA THR A 82 -3.99 -13.15 5.36
C THR A 82 -4.40 -12.24 6.51
N ARG A 83 -3.73 -12.40 7.66
CA ARG A 83 -3.82 -11.46 8.76
C ARG A 83 -2.87 -10.29 8.50
N PHE A 84 -3.40 -9.08 8.44
CA PHE A 84 -2.61 -7.88 8.23
C PHE A 84 -2.40 -7.11 9.52
N LEU A 85 -1.17 -6.65 9.72
CA LEU A 85 -0.79 -5.66 10.72
C LEU A 85 -0.37 -4.41 9.95
N VAL A 86 -0.93 -3.26 10.30
CA VAL A 86 -0.58 -2.00 9.65
C VAL A 86 0.51 -1.31 10.45
N CYS A 87 1.62 -0.98 9.79
CA CYS A 87 2.71 -0.19 10.35
C CYS A 87 2.68 1.20 9.69
N PRO A 88 2.01 2.18 10.31
CA PRO A 88 1.88 3.50 9.72
C PRO A 88 3.16 4.32 9.90
N ALA A 89 3.59 4.98 8.83
CA ALA A 89 4.71 5.93 8.88
C ALA A 89 4.17 7.35 8.89
N VAL A 90 4.54 8.13 9.88
CA VAL A 90 4.19 9.55 9.92
C VAL A 90 5.07 10.29 8.93
N THR A 91 4.45 10.78 7.85
CA THR A 91 5.11 11.55 6.80
C THR A 91 4.49 12.94 6.71
N GLN A 92 5.27 13.92 6.26
CA GLN A 92 4.81 15.30 6.11
C GLN A 92 4.33 15.94 7.43
N GLY A 93 4.71 15.38 8.57
CA GLY A 93 4.30 15.85 9.88
C GLY A 93 2.83 15.60 10.23
N ILE A 94 2.11 14.81 9.44
CA ILE A 94 0.68 14.54 9.63
C ILE A 94 0.47 13.19 10.26
N SER A 95 -0.19 13.18 11.43
CA SER A 95 -0.42 12.01 12.25
C SER A 95 -1.90 11.87 12.64
N ARG A 96 -2.22 10.76 13.25
CA ARG A 96 -3.52 10.49 13.86
C ARG A 96 -3.94 11.62 14.82
N ASP A 97 -2.99 12.21 15.53
CA ASP A 97 -3.30 13.14 16.61
C ASP A 97 -3.41 14.59 16.13
N ASN A 98 -2.85 14.95 14.98
CA ASN A 98 -2.77 16.33 14.53
C ASN A 98 -3.38 16.65 13.16
N TRP A 99 -3.86 15.64 12.42
CA TRP A 99 -4.33 15.84 11.04
C TRP A 99 -5.43 16.91 10.93
N HIS A 100 -6.27 17.03 11.94
CA HIS A 100 -7.40 17.97 11.96
C HIS A 100 -7.00 19.40 12.38
N GLN A 101 -5.76 19.60 12.75
CA GLN A 101 -5.28 20.90 13.23
C GLN A 101 -4.78 21.81 12.13
N THR A 102 -4.58 21.31 10.91
CA THR A 102 -4.14 22.08 9.76
C THR A 102 -5.02 21.81 8.56
N ARG A 103 -5.08 22.79 7.66
CA ARG A 103 -5.79 22.62 6.39
C ARG A 103 -5.20 21.48 5.57
N ARG A 104 -3.87 21.41 5.49
CA ARG A 104 -3.17 20.36 4.73
C ARG A 104 -3.48 18.97 5.28
N GLY A 105 -3.42 18.80 6.60
CA GLY A 105 -3.74 17.54 7.25
C GLY A 105 -5.18 17.11 6.97
N ALA A 106 -6.12 18.03 7.14
CA ALA A 106 -7.53 17.77 6.87
C ALA A 106 -7.76 17.38 5.40
N GLU A 107 -7.17 18.10 4.46
CA GLU A 107 -7.28 17.79 3.02
C GLU A 107 -6.73 16.40 2.68
N LEU A 108 -5.59 16.01 3.26
CA LEU A 108 -5.01 14.69 3.01
C LEU A 108 -5.89 13.57 3.58
N VAL A 109 -6.35 13.69 4.80
CA VAL A 109 -7.18 12.65 5.43
C VAL A 109 -8.56 12.56 4.78
N LEU A 110 -9.23 13.70 4.57
CA LEU A 110 -10.55 13.72 3.95
C LEU A 110 -10.48 13.25 2.49
N GLY A 111 -9.41 13.59 1.78
CA GLY A 111 -9.17 13.10 0.42
C GLY A 111 -9.04 11.57 0.38
N GLU A 112 -8.36 10.98 1.37
CA GLU A 112 -8.28 9.52 1.50
C GLU A 112 -9.64 8.90 1.78
N MET A 113 -10.45 9.52 2.63
CA MET A 113 -11.80 9.04 2.91
C MET A 113 -12.70 9.10 1.67
N GLU A 114 -12.62 10.17 0.90
CA GLU A 114 -13.38 10.31 -0.35
C GLU A 114 -12.98 9.25 -1.39
N ARG A 115 -11.69 9.05 -1.59
CA ARG A 115 -11.18 8.01 -2.51
C ARG A 115 -11.58 6.62 -2.04
N CYS A 116 -11.50 6.36 -0.74
CA CYS A 116 -11.93 5.10 -0.16
C CYS A 116 -13.41 4.83 -0.48
N GLY A 117 -14.26 5.79 -0.16
CA GLY A 117 -15.71 5.66 -0.41
C GLY A 117 -16.04 5.45 -1.88
N SER A 118 -15.52 6.29 -2.77
CA SER A 118 -15.83 6.21 -4.20
C SER A 118 -15.27 4.94 -4.86
N GLN A 119 -14.02 4.60 -4.57
CA GLN A 119 -13.37 3.44 -5.20
C GLN A 119 -13.97 2.12 -4.70
N PHE A 120 -14.18 1.99 -3.40
CA PHE A 120 -14.73 0.76 -2.85
C PHE A 120 -16.21 0.57 -3.17
N HIS A 121 -16.95 1.63 -3.37
CA HIS A 121 -18.32 1.50 -3.87
C HIS A 121 -18.36 0.73 -5.20
N GLU A 122 -17.49 1.10 -6.15
CA GLU A 122 -17.40 0.42 -7.45
C GLU A 122 -16.80 -0.99 -7.34
N ILE A 123 -15.77 -1.16 -6.51
CA ILE A 123 -15.12 -2.45 -6.33
C ILE A 123 -16.10 -3.47 -5.72
N MET A 124 -16.79 -3.08 -4.65
CA MET A 124 -17.72 -3.99 -3.95
C MET A 124 -18.92 -4.33 -4.81
N LYS A 125 -19.40 -3.39 -5.62
CA LYS A 125 -20.45 -3.66 -6.60
C LYS A 125 -20.07 -4.81 -7.53
N LYS A 126 -18.85 -4.82 -8.05
CA LYS A 126 -18.35 -5.89 -8.91
C LYS A 126 -18.23 -7.23 -8.16
N PHE A 127 -17.86 -7.20 -6.90
CA PHE A 127 -17.83 -8.41 -6.06
C PHE A 127 -19.21 -9.01 -5.89
N TYR A 128 -20.21 -8.21 -5.60
CA TYR A 128 -21.59 -8.67 -5.42
C TYR A 128 -22.21 -9.19 -6.73
N GLU A 129 -21.85 -8.64 -7.86
CA GLU A 129 -22.34 -9.08 -9.16
C GLU A 129 -21.83 -10.48 -9.56
N ARG A 130 -20.79 -10.98 -8.88
CA ARG A 130 -20.25 -12.33 -9.11
C ARG A 130 -20.99 -13.44 -8.36
N GLU A 131 -21.79 -13.05 -7.40
CA GLU A 131 -22.63 -14.00 -6.65
C GLU A 131 -23.94 -14.32 -7.44
#